data_43e1edf957bf4364771dba0beb971e34
#
_entry.id   43e1edf957bf4364771dba0beb971e34
#
_cell.length_a   1.000
_cell.length_b   1.000
_cell.length_c   1.000
_cell.angle_alpha   90.00
_cell.angle_beta   90.00
_cell.angle_gamma   90.00
#
_symmetry.space_group_name_H-M   'P 1'
#
loop_
_entity.id
_entity.type
_entity.pdbx_description
1 polymer ?
#
loop_
_entity_poly.entity_id
_entity_poly.type
_entity_poly.pdbx_seq_one_letter_code
_entity_poly.pdbx_strand_id
1 'polypeptide(L)'
;MQHRKLALLAATGAAAALCSLTMAPSAVAQKSGAQGSDARAAAEFVVSEAQFNQMFPNRNSFYTYSGLTAALGAYPGFTNTGSDTVKKQEAAAFLANVSHETGGLQYVVEQNEANYPHYCDAAQSYGCPAGTDKYYGRGPVQLSWNFNYKAAGDALGIDLLNNPDLVQNDAAVAWKTGLWYWNTQSGPGTMTPHDAMVNGAGFGETIRAINGSLECNGGNPGQVQSRIDNYQRFTQLLGVEPGGNLSC
;
A
#
# COMPACT_ATOMS: atom_id res chain seq x y z
N MET A 1 40.79 -4.64 -25.04
CA MET A 1 41.93 -4.36 -24.14
C MET A 1 41.38 -4.48 -22.73
N GLN A 2 41.75 -5.30 -21.95
CA GLN A 2 42.74 -6.22 -21.49
C GLN A 2 42.16 -6.92 -20.25
N HIS A 3 42.19 -8.23 -20.33
CA HIS A 3 41.91 -9.17 -19.23
C HIS A 3 42.93 -9.01 -18.09
N ARG A 4 42.55 -9.26 -16.85
CA ARG A 4 43.42 -9.88 -15.85
C ARG A 4 42.64 -10.84 -14.95
N LYS A 5 42.96 -12.13 -15.15
CA LYS A 5 42.77 -13.24 -14.21
C LYS A 5 43.97 -13.32 -13.27
N LEU A 6 43.77 -13.70 -12.01
CA LEU A 6 44.71 -14.42 -11.13
C LEU A 6 43.86 -15.10 -10.06
N ALA A 7 43.71 -16.33 -9.95
CA ALA A 7 44.56 -17.53 -9.68
C ALA A 7 44.76 -17.77 -8.17
N LEU A 8 44.24 -18.94 -7.79
CA LEU A 8 44.33 -19.78 -6.59
C LEU A 8 45.63 -19.70 -5.79
N LEU A 9 45.52 -19.97 -4.47
CA LEU A 9 46.46 -20.79 -3.72
C LEU A 9 45.77 -21.48 -2.52
N ALA A 10 45.86 -22.80 -2.52
CA ALA A 10 45.46 -23.71 -1.44
C ALA A 10 46.67 -23.93 -0.49
N ALA A 11 46.40 -24.11 0.79
CA ALA A 11 47.38 -24.72 1.70
C ALA A 11 46.67 -25.60 2.73
N THR A 12 47.03 -26.86 2.65
CA THR A 12 46.68 -27.96 3.54
C THR A 12 47.51 -27.95 4.82
N GLY A 13 46.95 -28.39 5.94
CA GLY A 13 47.69 -28.65 7.18
C GLY A 13 46.87 -29.45 8.19
N ALA A 14 47.09 -30.78 8.19
CA ALA A 14 46.55 -31.71 9.17
C ALA A 14 47.45 -31.79 10.41
N ALA A 15 46.86 -31.83 11.60
CA ALA A 15 47.49 -32.40 12.79
C ALA A 15 46.44 -32.99 13.73
N ALA A 16 46.49 -34.29 13.89
CA ALA A 16 45.70 -35.04 14.86
C ALA A 16 46.39 -35.03 16.25
N ALA A 17 45.62 -34.87 17.30
CA ALA A 17 46.01 -35.25 18.67
C ALA A 17 44.84 -35.87 19.38
N LEU A 18 44.95 -37.15 19.68
CA LEU A 18 44.09 -37.91 20.60
C LEU A 18 44.42 -37.55 22.05
N CYS A 19 43.40 -37.29 22.86
CA CYS A 19 43.51 -37.46 24.29
C CYS A 19 42.16 -37.86 24.92
N SER A 20 42.26 -38.76 25.84
CA SER A 20 41.32 -39.72 26.37
C SER A 20 40.24 -39.19 27.30
N LEU A 21 39.12 -39.93 27.38
CA LEU A 21 37.95 -39.91 28.22
C LEU A 21 38.17 -39.59 29.73
N THR A 22 37.28 -38.77 30.25
CA THR A 22 36.67 -38.98 31.60
C THR A 22 35.20 -38.54 31.53
N MET A 23 34.29 -39.49 31.77
CA MET A 23 32.86 -39.25 31.93
C MET A 23 32.56 -38.72 33.35
N ALA A 24 31.88 -37.59 33.43
CA ALA A 24 31.12 -37.19 34.64
C ALA A 24 29.67 -36.90 34.18
N PRO A 25 28.63 -37.34 34.92
CA PRO A 25 27.25 -37.07 34.57
C PRO A 25 26.89 -35.66 34.96
N SER A 26 26.70 -34.82 33.96
CA SER A 26 26.17 -33.47 34.17
C SER A 26 24.65 -33.51 34.15
N ALA A 27 24.05 -33.06 35.23
CA ALA A 27 22.63 -32.79 35.34
C ALA A 27 22.17 -31.84 34.22
N VAL A 28 21.19 -32.31 33.44
CA VAL A 28 20.50 -31.50 32.46
C VAL A 28 19.59 -30.51 33.20
N ALA A 29 20.06 -29.30 33.41
CA ALA A 29 19.19 -28.17 33.70
C ALA A 29 18.44 -27.80 32.42
N GLN A 30 17.18 -28.22 32.31
CA GLN A 30 16.25 -27.69 31.33
C GLN A 30 16.10 -26.18 31.58
N LYS A 31 16.85 -25.39 30.83
CA LYS A 31 16.48 -24.00 30.59
C LYS A 31 15.25 -24.03 29.70
N SER A 32 14.08 -23.83 30.30
CA SER A 32 12.90 -23.35 29.60
C SER A 32 13.25 -22.00 28.97
N GLY A 33 13.69 -22.05 27.70
CA GLY A 33 13.81 -20.88 26.87
C GLY A 33 12.41 -20.32 26.67
N ALA A 34 12.08 -19.28 27.40
CA ALA A 34 11.02 -18.37 27.01
C ALA A 34 11.46 -17.82 25.65
N GLN A 35 10.94 -18.39 24.55
CA GLN A 35 10.91 -17.70 23.28
C GLN A 35 10.01 -16.48 23.48
N GLY A 36 10.65 -15.35 23.81
CA GLY A 36 10.05 -14.06 23.66
C GLY A 36 9.70 -13.91 22.18
N SER A 37 8.46 -14.16 21.85
CA SER A 37 7.87 -13.69 20.63
C SER A 37 7.86 -12.16 20.73
N ASP A 38 8.89 -11.50 20.21
CA ASP A 38 8.83 -10.11 19.80
C ASP A 38 7.88 -9.99 18.60
N ALA A 39 6.63 -10.41 18.80
CA ALA A 39 5.51 -9.93 18.03
C ALA A 39 5.34 -8.46 18.44
N ARG A 40 6.12 -7.59 17.80
CA ARG A 40 5.86 -6.15 17.82
C ARG A 40 4.38 -6.01 17.47
N ALA A 41 3.56 -5.69 18.46
CA ALA A 41 2.14 -5.49 18.26
C ALA A 41 2.02 -4.53 17.09
N ALA A 42 1.37 -4.97 16.01
CA ALA A 42 1.11 -4.11 14.88
C ALA A 42 0.39 -2.88 15.46
N ALA A 43 0.90 -1.68 15.19
CA ALA A 43 0.27 -0.47 15.69
C ALA A 43 -1.20 -0.52 15.29
N GLU A 44 -2.09 -0.34 16.26
CA GLU A 44 -3.53 -0.39 16.03
C GLU A 44 -3.89 0.71 15.03
N PHE A 45 -4.67 0.36 14.01
CA PHE A 45 -5.11 1.34 13.02
C PHE A 45 -5.97 2.41 13.70
N VAL A 46 -5.72 3.68 13.38
CA VAL A 46 -6.39 4.82 14.02
C VAL A 46 -7.89 4.92 13.73
N VAL A 47 -8.39 4.12 12.78
CA VAL A 47 -9.81 3.97 12.45
C VAL A 47 -10.27 2.63 12.98
N SER A 48 -11.22 2.62 13.90
CA SER A 48 -11.83 1.36 14.38
C SER A 48 -12.76 0.74 13.32
N GLU A 49 -13.04 -0.57 13.45
CA GLU A 49 -13.98 -1.25 12.56
C GLU A 49 -15.38 -0.61 12.59
N ALA A 50 -15.84 -0.16 13.75
CA ALA A 50 -17.12 0.54 13.89
C ALA A 50 -17.14 1.85 13.09
N GLN A 51 -16.05 2.65 13.14
CA GLN A 51 -15.91 3.87 12.35
C GLN A 51 -15.83 3.56 10.85
N PHE A 52 -15.07 2.54 10.45
CA PHE A 52 -15.02 2.10 9.05
C PHE A 52 -16.39 1.68 8.53
N ASN A 53 -17.18 0.96 9.34
CA ASN A 53 -18.56 0.61 9.00
C ASN A 53 -19.48 1.83 8.85
N GLN A 54 -19.26 2.87 9.67
CA GLN A 54 -19.98 4.14 9.55
C GLN A 54 -19.55 4.96 8.33
N MET A 55 -18.28 4.91 7.95
CA MET A 55 -17.76 5.55 6.74
C MET A 55 -18.35 4.92 5.47
N PHE A 56 -18.50 3.59 5.46
CA PHE A 56 -18.88 2.79 4.30
C PHE A 56 -20.04 1.81 4.60
N PRO A 57 -21.25 2.31 4.90
CA PRO A 57 -22.37 1.47 5.32
C PRO A 57 -22.88 0.52 4.20
N ASN A 58 -22.68 0.89 2.94
CA ASN A 58 -23.17 0.17 1.76
C ASN A 58 -22.04 -0.43 0.93
N ARG A 59 -20.85 -0.64 1.51
CA ARG A 59 -19.71 -1.18 0.76
C ARG A 59 -19.92 -2.60 0.28
N ASN A 60 -19.27 -2.95 -0.80
CA ASN A 60 -19.15 -4.34 -1.26
C ASN A 60 -18.46 -5.19 -0.18
N SER A 61 -18.96 -6.42 0.01
CA SER A 61 -18.41 -7.36 1.00
C SER A 61 -16.94 -7.75 0.74
N PHE A 62 -16.44 -7.52 -0.46
CA PHE A 62 -15.02 -7.66 -0.80
C PHE A 62 -14.13 -6.74 0.05
N TYR A 63 -14.56 -5.51 0.30
CA TYR A 63 -13.79 -4.54 1.08
C TYR A 63 -14.00 -4.73 2.58
N THR A 64 -13.36 -5.75 3.16
CA THR A 64 -13.43 -6.01 4.60
C THR A 64 -12.47 -5.11 5.39
N TYR A 65 -12.82 -4.79 6.63
CA TYR A 65 -11.91 -4.11 7.56
C TYR A 65 -10.66 -4.96 7.85
N SER A 66 -10.82 -6.27 7.99
CA SER A 66 -9.70 -7.20 8.17
C SER A 66 -8.74 -7.21 6.97
N GLY A 67 -9.25 -7.08 5.75
CA GLY A 67 -8.41 -6.94 4.54
C GLY A 67 -7.58 -5.65 4.58
N LEU A 68 -8.18 -4.53 5.00
CA LEU A 68 -7.46 -3.27 5.18
C LEU A 68 -6.38 -3.40 6.24
N THR A 69 -6.70 -3.90 7.43
CA THR A 69 -5.74 -4.00 8.53
C THR A 69 -4.61 -4.99 8.22
N ALA A 70 -4.87 -6.08 7.49
CA ALA A 70 -3.84 -7.00 7.01
C ALA A 70 -2.86 -6.35 6.02
N ALA A 71 -3.27 -5.29 5.32
CA ALA A 71 -2.42 -4.58 4.36
C ALA A 71 -1.49 -3.54 5.00
N LEU A 72 -1.81 -3.04 6.21
CA LEU A 72 -1.08 -1.92 6.85
C LEU A 72 0.41 -2.20 7.05
N GLY A 73 0.78 -3.45 7.30
CA GLY A 73 2.17 -3.86 7.48
C GLY A 73 3.07 -3.62 6.27
N ALA A 74 2.49 -3.45 5.07
CA ALA A 74 3.25 -3.14 3.86
C ALA A 74 3.85 -1.72 3.88
N TYR A 75 3.18 -0.78 4.57
CA TYR A 75 3.62 0.61 4.70
C TYR A 75 3.47 1.09 6.15
N PRO A 76 4.40 0.75 7.04
CA PRO A 76 4.26 0.99 8.48
C PRO A 76 4.29 2.48 8.86
N GLY A 77 4.70 3.38 7.97
CA GLY A 77 4.60 4.84 8.15
C GLY A 77 3.18 5.37 7.99
N PHE A 78 2.34 4.71 7.21
CA PHE A 78 0.96 5.11 6.97
C PHE A 78 0.18 5.16 8.29
N THR A 79 -0.42 6.31 8.58
CA THR A 79 -1.15 6.62 9.83
C THR A 79 -0.36 6.42 11.12
N ASN A 80 0.96 6.36 11.03
CA ASN A 80 1.87 6.22 12.17
C ASN A 80 2.91 7.36 12.27
N THR A 81 2.88 8.30 11.33
CA THR A 81 3.78 9.46 11.28
C THR A 81 3.09 10.72 11.79
N GLY A 82 3.79 11.52 12.56
CA GLY A 82 3.28 12.79 13.10
C GLY A 82 2.43 12.65 14.37
N SER A 83 1.66 13.70 14.69
CA SER A 83 0.75 13.72 15.84
C SER A 83 -0.48 12.83 15.62
N ASP A 84 -1.22 12.52 16.68
CA ASP A 84 -2.46 11.74 16.57
C ASP A 84 -3.50 12.42 15.66
N THR A 85 -3.53 13.75 15.63
CA THR A 85 -4.36 14.51 14.68
C THR A 85 -3.93 14.24 13.24
N VAL A 86 -2.64 14.31 12.93
CA VAL A 86 -2.10 14.05 11.58
C VAL A 86 -2.39 12.61 11.13
N LYS A 87 -2.19 11.64 12.00
CA LYS A 87 -2.48 10.22 11.71
C LYS A 87 -3.96 10.00 11.34
N LYS A 88 -4.87 10.63 12.09
CA LYS A 88 -6.32 10.56 11.82
C LYS A 88 -6.71 11.32 10.55
N GLN A 89 -6.09 12.49 10.31
CA GLN A 89 -6.27 13.24 9.07
C GLN A 89 -5.79 12.44 7.87
N GLU A 90 -4.63 11.77 7.96
CA GLU A 90 -4.13 10.93 6.87
C GLU A 90 -5.06 9.74 6.60
N ALA A 91 -5.55 9.05 7.65
CA ALA A 91 -6.51 7.96 7.48
C ALA A 91 -7.81 8.44 6.81
N ALA A 92 -8.34 9.58 7.26
CA ALA A 92 -9.52 10.19 6.65
C ALA A 92 -9.29 10.58 5.20
N ALA A 93 -8.12 11.14 4.87
CA ALA A 93 -7.76 11.57 3.52
C ALA A 93 -7.64 10.38 2.56
N PHE A 94 -6.97 9.31 2.97
CA PHE A 94 -6.88 8.07 2.19
C PHE A 94 -8.28 7.51 1.92
N LEU A 95 -9.07 7.31 2.98
CA LEU A 95 -10.40 6.72 2.86
C LEU A 95 -11.39 7.62 2.09
N ALA A 96 -11.24 8.94 2.15
CA ALA A 96 -12.06 9.88 1.37
C ALA A 96 -11.79 9.79 -0.14
N ASN A 97 -10.51 9.70 -0.53
CA ASN A 97 -10.13 9.47 -1.92
C ASN A 97 -10.63 8.10 -2.40
N VAL A 98 -10.41 7.05 -1.61
CA VAL A 98 -10.94 5.71 -1.87
C VAL A 98 -12.46 5.72 -2.03
N SER A 99 -13.18 6.45 -1.18
CA SER A 99 -14.63 6.60 -1.27
C SER A 99 -15.05 7.19 -2.61
N HIS A 100 -14.34 8.22 -3.08
CA HIS A 100 -14.62 8.86 -4.36
C HIS A 100 -14.35 7.91 -5.54
N GLU A 101 -13.18 7.26 -5.57
CA GLU A 101 -12.76 6.35 -6.67
C GLU A 101 -13.68 5.14 -6.85
N THR A 102 -14.32 4.69 -5.78
CA THR A 102 -15.06 3.41 -5.75
C THR A 102 -16.56 3.57 -5.51
N GLY A 103 -17.08 4.82 -5.52
CA GLY A 103 -18.49 5.07 -5.17
C GLY A 103 -18.83 4.63 -3.74
N GLY A 104 -17.93 4.88 -2.77
CA GLY A 104 -18.11 4.45 -1.40
C GLY A 104 -17.79 2.98 -1.14
N LEU A 105 -16.75 2.46 -1.79
CA LEU A 105 -16.34 1.06 -1.76
C LEU A 105 -17.39 0.09 -2.34
N GLN A 106 -18.23 0.55 -3.26
CA GLN A 106 -19.18 -0.30 -3.96
C GLN A 106 -18.53 -1.03 -5.14
N TYR A 107 -17.66 -0.34 -5.88
CA TYR A 107 -17.03 -0.85 -7.09
C TYR A 107 -15.64 -1.41 -6.80
N VAL A 108 -15.45 -2.69 -7.12
CA VAL A 108 -14.14 -3.36 -7.02
C VAL A 108 -13.35 -3.18 -8.31
N VAL A 109 -14.05 -3.12 -9.43
CA VAL A 109 -13.48 -2.96 -10.77
C VAL A 109 -14.12 -1.79 -11.50
N GLU A 110 -13.41 -1.24 -12.47
CA GLU A 110 -13.93 -0.22 -13.36
C GLU A 110 -15.23 -0.66 -14.03
N GLN A 111 -16.23 0.23 -14.05
CA GLN A 111 -17.57 -0.09 -14.54
C GLN A 111 -17.71 0.09 -16.06
N ASN A 112 -16.81 0.84 -16.69
CA ASN A 112 -16.85 1.05 -18.13
C ASN A 112 -15.93 0.05 -18.86
N GLU A 113 -16.45 -1.11 -19.21
CA GLU A 113 -15.69 -2.16 -19.90
C GLU A 113 -15.12 -1.74 -21.26
N ALA A 114 -15.69 -0.71 -21.89
CA ALA A 114 -15.17 -0.16 -23.17
C ALA A 114 -13.77 0.45 -22.99
N ASN A 115 -13.38 0.83 -21.77
CA ASN A 115 -12.04 1.36 -21.48
C ASN A 115 -10.98 0.27 -21.31
N TYR A 116 -11.33 -0.97 -21.03
CA TYR A 116 -10.38 -2.04 -20.69
C TYR A 116 -9.19 -2.18 -21.64
N PRO A 117 -9.37 -2.13 -22.97
CA PRO A 117 -8.25 -2.24 -23.91
C PRO A 117 -7.29 -1.04 -23.90
N HIS A 118 -7.67 0.07 -23.28
CA HIS A 118 -6.86 1.30 -23.29
C HIS A 118 -5.71 1.23 -22.27
N TYR A 119 -5.74 0.34 -21.30
CA TYR A 119 -4.79 0.29 -20.18
C TYR A 119 -3.55 -0.58 -20.45
N CYS A 120 -3.30 -0.95 -21.69
CA CYS A 120 -2.09 -1.64 -22.11
C CYS A 120 -1.16 -0.70 -22.86
N ASP A 121 -0.05 -0.31 -22.24
CA ASP A 121 1.06 0.33 -22.92
C ASP A 121 1.98 -0.76 -23.51
N ALA A 122 1.78 -1.07 -24.80
CA ALA A 122 2.56 -2.08 -25.50
C ALA A 122 4.04 -1.65 -25.77
N ALA A 123 4.38 -0.37 -25.54
CA ALA A 123 5.75 0.13 -25.69
C ALA A 123 6.64 -0.30 -24.50
N GLN A 124 6.05 -0.71 -23.38
CA GLN A 124 6.81 -1.27 -22.28
C GLN A 124 7.49 -2.58 -22.70
N SER A 125 8.75 -2.78 -22.31
CA SER A 125 9.55 -3.95 -22.72
C SER A 125 8.94 -5.30 -22.28
N TYR A 126 8.13 -5.32 -21.25
CA TYR A 126 7.39 -6.50 -20.76
C TYR A 126 6.00 -6.65 -21.38
N GLY A 127 5.51 -5.64 -22.11
CA GLY A 127 4.20 -5.65 -22.76
C GLY A 127 3.03 -5.87 -21.80
N CYS A 128 2.06 -6.65 -22.27
CA CYS A 128 0.83 -6.95 -21.54
C CYS A 128 0.60 -8.48 -21.47
N PRO A 129 1.40 -9.20 -20.67
CA PRO A 129 1.40 -10.67 -20.68
C PRO A 129 0.09 -11.31 -20.23
N ALA A 130 -0.71 -10.64 -19.39
CA ALA A 130 -2.03 -11.14 -18.99
C ALA A 130 -3.12 -10.94 -20.06
N GLY A 131 -2.85 -10.08 -21.06
CA GLY A 131 -3.79 -9.67 -22.11
C GLY A 131 -3.92 -8.14 -22.18
N THR A 132 -4.21 -7.62 -23.35
CA THR A 132 -4.29 -6.16 -23.58
C THR A 132 -5.46 -5.49 -22.89
N ASP A 133 -6.49 -6.26 -22.53
CA ASP A 133 -7.73 -5.83 -21.87
C ASP A 133 -7.74 -6.13 -20.34
N LYS A 134 -6.59 -6.48 -19.75
CA LYS A 134 -6.53 -6.99 -18.37
C LYS A 134 -6.04 -5.99 -17.32
N TYR A 135 -5.64 -4.79 -17.70
CA TYR A 135 -5.02 -3.83 -16.77
C TYR A 135 -5.92 -2.64 -16.42
N TYR A 136 -7.25 -2.87 -16.48
CA TYR A 136 -8.26 -1.89 -16.09
C TYR A 136 -8.27 -1.62 -14.58
N GLY A 137 -8.97 -0.56 -14.17
CA GLY A 137 -9.06 -0.12 -12.79
C GLY A 137 -9.57 -1.16 -11.82
N ARG A 138 -8.80 -1.46 -10.76
CA ARG A 138 -9.19 -2.39 -9.69
C ARG A 138 -8.82 -1.88 -8.31
N GLY A 139 -9.58 -2.32 -7.34
CA GLY A 139 -9.31 -2.07 -5.93
C GLY A 139 -9.61 -0.63 -5.49
N PRO A 140 -9.15 -0.25 -4.27
CA PRO A 140 -9.60 0.97 -3.60
C PRO A 140 -9.13 2.26 -4.27
N VAL A 141 -8.07 2.23 -5.08
CA VAL A 141 -7.54 3.38 -5.82
C VAL A 141 -7.67 3.20 -7.34
N GLN A 142 -8.45 2.21 -7.79
CA GLN A 142 -8.65 1.90 -9.20
C GLN A 142 -7.31 1.78 -9.96
N LEU A 143 -6.38 0.96 -9.42
CA LEU A 143 -5.09 0.69 -10.04
C LEU A 143 -5.28 0.29 -11.50
N SER A 144 -4.71 1.04 -12.44
CA SER A 144 -4.84 0.86 -13.88
C SER A 144 -3.48 0.90 -14.55
N TRP A 145 -3.39 0.42 -15.79
CA TRP A 145 -2.21 0.35 -16.65
C TRP A 145 -1.21 -0.74 -16.25
N ASN A 146 -0.73 -1.48 -17.26
CA ASN A 146 0.25 -2.56 -17.09
C ASN A 146 1.52 -2.12 -16.33
N PHE A 147 2.00 -0.90 -16.56
CA PHE A 147 3.17 -0.38 -15.86
C PHE A 147 2.91 -0.12 -14.36
N ASN A 148 1.72 0.29 -13.97
CA ASN A 148 1.37 0.45 -12.55
C ASN A 148 1.17 -0.91 -11.87
N TYR A 149 0.53 -1.88 -12.56
CA TYR A 149 0.44 -3.25 -12.05
C TYR A 149 1.81 -3.87 -11.82
N LYS A 150 2.75 -3.65 -12.78
CA LYS A 150 4.13 -4.12 -12.61
C LYS A 150 4.82 -3.42 -11.44
N ALA A 151 4.77 -2.10 -11.38
CA ALA A 151 5.45 -1.33 -10.33
C ALA A 151 4.92 -1.65 -8.93
N ALA A 152 3.59 -1.75 -8.77
CA ALA A 152 2.97 -2.19 -7.52
C ALA A 152 3.38 -3.63 -7.17
N GLY A 153 3.36 -4.52 -8.16
CA GLY A 153 3.76 -5.92 -7.98
C GLY A 153 5.20 -6.07 -7.52
N ASP A 154 6.13 -5.39 -8.17
CA ASP A 154 7.55 -5.39 -7.80
C ASP A 154 7.75 -4.87 -6.36
N ALA A 155 7.10 -3.76 -6.00
CA ALA A 155 7.21 -3.15 -4.68
C ALA A 155 6.62 -4.02 -3.56
N LEU A 156 5.56 -4.76 -3.86
CA LEU A 156 4.84 -5.61 -2.89
C LEU A 156 5.33 -7.06 -2.87
N GLY A 157 6.21 -7.46 -3.81
CA GLY A 157 6.65 -8.85 -3.97
C GLY A 157 5.52 -9.78 -4.46
N ILE A 158 4.57 -9.26 -5.25
CA ILE A 158 3.42 -10.00 -5.80
C ILE A 158 3.43 -9.86 -7.31
N ASP A 159 3.32 -10.94 -8.05
CA ASP A 159 3.30 -10.91 -9.53
C ASP A 159 1.94 -10.40 -10.05
N LEU A 160 1.72 -9.09 -9.97
CA LEU A 160 0.49 -8.44 -10.45
C LEU A 160 0.49 -8.22 -11.95
N LEU A 161 1.66 -8.23 -12.62
CA LEU A 161 1.73 -8.07 -14.07
C LEU A 161 1.14 -9.28 -14.80
N ASN A 162 1.44 -10.49 -14.34
CA ASN A 162 0.90 -11.72 -14.91
C ASN A 162 -0.46 -12.12 -14.29
N ASN A 163 -0.75 -11.63 -13.07
CA ASN A 163 -1.96 -11.99 -12.31
C ASN A 163 -2.71 -10.74 -11.82
N PRO A 164 -3.15 -9.83 -12.71
CA PRO A 164 -3.82 -8.59 -12.32
C PRO A 164 -5.12 -8.82 -11.54
N ASP A 165 -5.79 -9.95 -11.76
CA ASP A 165 -7.04 -10.33 -11.10
C ASP A 165 -6.88 -10.56 -9.58
N LEU A 166 -5.66 -10.72 -9.06
CA LEU A 166 -5.41 -10.76 -7.61
C LEU A 166 -5.93 -9.49 -6.92
N VAL A 167 -5.89 -8.32 -7.59
CA VAL A 167 -6.38 -7.05 -7.03
C VAL A 167 -7.91 -7.02 -6.89
N GLN A 168 -8.66 -7.85 -7.59
CA GLN A 168 -10.11 -7.96 -7.44
C GLN A 168 -10.56 -9.20 -6.67
N ASN A 169 -9.66 -10.17 -6.43
CA ASN A 169 -9.98 -11.45 -5.80
C ASN A 169 -9.45 -11.57 -4.36
N ASP A 170 -8.46 -10.75 -3.98
CA ASP A 170 -7.87 -10.73 -2.64
C ASP A 170 -7.94 -9.31 -2.05
N ALA A 171 -8.74 -9.15 -1.00
CA ALA A 171 -8.96 -7.85 -0.37
C ALA A 171 -7.66 -7.26 0.22
N ALA A 172 -6.78 -8.09 0.80
CA ALA A 172 -5.53 -7.59 1.36
C ALA A 172 -4.57 -7.13 0.24
N VAL A 173 -4.52 -7.84 -0.89
CA VAL A 173 -3.76 -7.41 -2.08
C VAL A 173 -4.32 -6.09 -2.62
N ALA A 174 -5.64 -5.97 -2.76
CA ALA A 174 -6.29 -4.74 -3.19
C ALA A 174 -5.92 -3.54 -2.30
N TRP A 175 -6.00 -3.69 -0.98
CA TRP A 175 -5.62 -2.63 -0.05
C TRP A 175 -4.13 -2.32 -0.09
N LYS A 176 -3.25 -3.32 -0.26
CA LYS A 176 -1.81 -3.09 -0.43
C LYS A 176 -1.50 -2.25 -1.67
N THR A 177 -2.20 -2.45 -2.79
CA THR A 177 -2.01 -1.59 -3.99
C THR A 177 -2.43 -0.15 -3.74
N GLY A 178 -3.51 0.07 -2.97
CA GLY A 178 -3.93 1.40 -2.55
C GLY A 178 -2.90 2.08 -1.66
N LEU A 179 -2.37 1.35 -0.67
CA LEU A 179 -1.31 1.86 0.21
C LEU A 179 0.01 2.07 -0.52
N TRP A 180 0.34 1.23 -1.51
CA TRP A 180 1.48 1.45 -2.40
C TRP A 180 1.36 2.80 -3.11
N TYR A 181 0.22 3.04 -3.76
CA TYR A 181 0.02 4.32 -4.45
C TYR A 181 0.14 5.50 -3.48
N TRP A 182 -0.55 5.44 -2.35
CA TRP A 182 -0.59 6.49 -1.34
C TRP A 182 0.79 6.88 -0.82
N ASN A 183 1.65 5.91 -0.58
CA ASN A 183 2.96 6.13 0.05
C ASN A 183 4.09 6.35 -0.95
N THR A 184 3.93 6.01 -2.24
CA THR A 184 5.06 5.97 -3.18
C THR A 184 4.83 6.72 -4.49
N GLN A 185 3.59 7.05 -4.83
CA GLN A 185 3.29 7.68 -6.11
C GLN A 185 2.88 9.15 -5.93
N SER A 186 3.46 10.02 -6.74
CA SER A 186 3.05 11.43 -6.80
C SER A 186 2.03 11.71 -7.93
N GLY A 187 1.85 10.76 -8.86
CA GLY A 187 0.99 10.95 -10.02
C GLY A 187 1.27 12.28 -10.73
N PRO A 188 0.24 13.06 -11.08
CA PRO A 188 0.42 14.41 -11.64
C PRO A 188 0.81 15.48 -10.62
N GLY A 189 0.91 15.14 -9.34
CA GLY A 189 1.36 16.04 -8.27
C GLY A 189 2.88 16.11 -8.15
N THR A 190 3.35 16.79 -7.10
CA THR A 190 4.79 16.98 -6.80
C THR A 190 5.28 16.19 -5.60
N MET A 191 4.36 15.57 -4.86
CA MET A 191 4.64 14.78 -3.66
C MET A 191 3.65 13.62 -3.54
N THR A 192 3.99 12.63 -2.73
CA THR A 192 3.06 11.53 -2.45
C THR A 192 1.88 12.01 -1.59
N PRO A 193 0.71 11.38 -1.65
CA PRO A 193 -0.38 11.69 -0.73
C PRO A 193 0.01 11.57 0.75
N HIS A 194 0.83 10.57 1.09
CA HIS A 194 1.40 10.45 2.44
C HIS A 194 2.18 11.71 2.84
N ASP A 195 3.15 12.13 2.03
CA ASP A 195 3.95 13.32 2.30
C ASP A 195 3.09 14.58 2.39
N ALA A 196 2.05 14.69 1.55
CA ALA A 196 1.11 15.81 1.57
C ALA A 196 0.43 15.95 2.93
N MET A 197 0.01 14.83 3.53
CA MET A 197 -0.66 14.85 4.84
C MET A 197 0.34 15.05 6.00
N VAL A 198 1.45 14.31 6.00
CA VAL A 198 2.41 14.34 7.13
C VAL A 198 3.17 15.66 7.22
N ASN A 199 3.43 16.31 6.08
CA ASN A 199 4.16 17.59 6.02
C ASN A 199 3.24 18.81 6.03
N GLY A 200 1.91 18.61 6.13
CA GLY A 200 0.95 19.71 6.24
C GLY A 200 0.67 20.46 4.94
N ALA A 201 1.01 19.87 3.77
CA ALA A 201 0.62 20.45 2.48
C ALA A 201 -0.90 20.43 2.25
N GLY A 202 -1.60 19.47 2.88
CA GLY A 202 -3.05 19.44 2.98
C GLY A 202 -3.73 18.47 2.01
N PHE A 203 -5.04 18.31 2.21
CA PHE A 203 -5.85 17.33 1.48
C PHE A 203 -5.88 17.58 -0.03
N GLY A 204 -5.87 18.84 -0.47
CA GLY A 204 -5.85 19.21 -1.89
C GLY A 204 -4.68 18.62 -2.67
N GLU A 205 -3.50 18.49 -2.04
CA GLU A 205 -2.35 17.87 -2.67
C GLU A 205 -2.51 16.35 -2.83
N THR A 206 -3.30 15.68 -1.98
CA THR A 206 -3.64 14.26 -2.18
C THR A 206 -4.52 14.06 -3.41
N ILE A 207 -5.47 14.99 -3.66
CA ILE A 207 -6.28 14.99 -4.87
C ILE A 207 -5.39 15.21 -6.10
N ARG A 208 -4.47 16.18 -6.01
CA ARG A 208 -3.52 16.47 -7.08
C ARG A 208 -2.66 15.25 -7.45
N ALA A 209 -2.18 14.52 -6.45
CA ALA A 209 -1.39 13.31 -6.67
C ALA A 209 -2.20 12.18 -7.31
N ILE A 210 -3.50 12.04 -7.02
CA ILE A 210 -4.32 10.95 -7.53
C ILE A 210 -4.85 11.25 -8.94
N ASN A 211 -5.51 12.40 -9.13
CA ASN A 211 -6.18 12.72 -10.41
C ASN A 211 -6.10 14.21 -10.79
N GLY A 212 -5.04 14.89 -10.35
CA GLY A 212 -4.90 16.34 -10.50
C GLY A 212 -4.98 16.86 -11.94
N SER A 213 -4.53 16.07 -12.93
CA SER A 213 -4.60 16.44 -14.34
C SER A 213 -6.03 16.69 -14.83
N LEU A 214 -7.00 15.97 -14.27
CA LEU A 214 -8.41 16.05 -14.68
C LEU A 214 -9.27 16.87 -13.74
N GLU A 215 -8.91 16.93 -12.48
CA GLU A 215 -9.78 17.49 -11.45
C GLU A 215 -9.34 18.87 -10.96
N CYS A 216 -8.02 19.09 -10.77
CA CYS A 216 -7.47 20.30 -10.16
C CYS A 216 -7.49 21.52 -11.09
N ASN A 217 -7.25 22.69 -10.50
CA ASN A 217 -7.18 23.98 -11.22
C ASN A 217 -8.47 24.31 -12.03
N GLY A 218 -9.63 23.88 -11.50
CA GLY A 218 -10.92 24.10 -12.14
C GLY A 218 -11.29 23.06 -13.21
N GLY A 219 -10.51 21.97 -13.36
CA GLY A 219 -10.79 20.90 -14.33
C GLY A 219 -12.11 20.19 -14.03
N ASN A 220 -12.33 19.77 -12.80
CA ASN A 220 -13.62 19.19 -12.39
C ASN A 220 -13.95 19.55 -10.93
N PRO A 221 -14.49 20.75 -10.66
CA PRO A 221 -14.80 21.21 -9.32
C PRO A 221 -15.76 20.29 -8.55
N GLY A 222 -16.69 19.64 -9.25
CA GLY A 222 -17.66 18.73 -8.64
C GLY A 222 -16.99 17.48 -8.06
N GLN A 223 -16.01 16.91 -8.73
CA GLN A 223 -15.25 15.77 -8.21
C GLN A 223 -14.35 16.17 -7.04
N VAL A 224 -13.66 17.31 -7.15
CA VAL A 224 -12.88 17.89 -6.04
C VAL A 224 -13.76 18.08 -4.80
N GLN A 225 -14.95 18.68 -4.96
CA GLN A 225 -15.87 18.91 -3.86
C GLN A 225 -16.35 17.58 -3.23
N SER A 226 -16.68 16.59 -4.04
CA SER A 226 -17.08 15.25 -3.55
C SER A 226 -15.98 14.60 -2.68
N ARG A 227 -14.71 14.76 -3.05
CA ARG A 227 -13.59 14.28 -2.23
C ARG A 227 -13.49 15.05 -0.90
N ILE A 228 -13.64 16.38 -0.95
CA ILE A 228 -13.61 17.25 0.23
C ILE A 228 -14.75 16.88 1.19
N ASP A 229 -15.97 16.70 0.68
CA ASP A 229 -17.14 16.34 1.50
C ASP A 229 -16.92 15.01 2.24
N ASN A 230 -16.39 14.00 1.56
CA ASN A 230 -16.00 12.73 2.18
C ASN A 230 -14.93 12.93 3.25
N TYR A 231 -13.90 13.74 2.97
CA TYR A 231 -12.81 13.99 3.89
C TYR A 231 -13.31 14.68 5.17
N GLN A 232 -14.11 15.73 5.04
CA GLN A 232 -14.70 16.45 6.18
C GLN A 232 -15.62 15.54 7.02
N ARG A 233 -16.43 14.71 6.36
CA ARG A 233 -17.27 13.72 7.06
C ARG A 233 -16.42 12.72 7.82
N PHE A 234 -15.32 12.24 7.26
CA PHE A 234 -14.47 11.25 7.91
C PHE A 234 -13.62 11.83 9.03
N THR A 235 -13.09 13.06 8.89
CA THR A 235 -12.41 13.75 9.98
C THR A 235 -13.35 14.00 11.15
N GLN A 236 -14.59 14.37 10.90
CA GLN A 236 -15.63 14.51 11.93
C GLN A 236 -15.88 13.20 12.68
N LEU A 237 -15.99 12.06 11.97
CA LEU A 237 -16.15 10.73 12.57
C LEU A 237 -14.93 10.33 13.42
N LEU A 238 -13.74 10.80 13.07
CA LEU A 238 -12.50 10.54 13.82
C LEU A 238 -12.25 11.57 14.93
N GLY A 239 -13.11 12.58 15.07
CA GLY A 239 -13.00 13.60 16.11
C GLY A 239 -11.79 14.52 15.94
N VAL A 240 -11.47 14.91 14.69
CA VAL A 240 -10.39 15.86 14.37
C VAL A 240 -10.87 16.88 13.33
N GLU A 241 -10.27 18.07 13.39
CA GLU A 241 -10.48 19.09 12.36
C GLU A 241 -9.80 18.68 11.04
N PRO A 242 -10.35 19.03 9.88
CA PRO A 242 -9.79 18.67 8.57
C PRO A 242 -8.48 19.37 8.24
N GLY A 243 -8.13 20.46 8.92
CA GLY A 243 -6.99 21.30 8.58
C GLY A 243 -7.26 22.25 7.40
N GLY A 244 -6.19 22.84 6.87
CA GLY A 244 -6.23 23.76 5.73
C GLY A 244 -6.01 23.06 4.38
N ASN A 245 -5.99 23.87 3.28
CA ASN A 245 -5.63 23.45 1.93
C ASN A 245 -6.45 22.24 1.44
N LEU A 246 -7.78 22.34 1.55
CA LEU A 246 -8.67 21.22 1.23
C LEU A 246 -8.82 20.99 -0.27
N SER A 247 -8.69 22.05 -1.07
CA SER A 247 -8.90 22.02 -2.54
C SER A 247 -7.58 22.11 -3.31
N CYS A 248 -7.59 21.69 -4.53
CA CYS A 248 -6.53 21.84 -5.52
C CYS A 248 -7.07 22.66 -6.75
#